data_75c04300397c630c1093652cbf56b00b
#
_entry.id   75c04300397c630c1093652cbf56b00b
#
_cell.length_a   1.000
_cell.length_b   1.000
_cell.length_c   1.000
_cell.angle_alpha   90.00
_cell.angle_beta   90.00
_cell.angle_gamma   90.00
#
_symmetry.space_group_name_H-M   'P 1'
#
loop_
_entity.id
_entity.type
_entity.pdbx_description
1 polymer ?
#
loop_
_entity_poly.entity_id
_entity_poly.type
_entity_poly.pdbx_seq_one_letter_code
_entity_poly.pdbx_strand_id
1 'polypeptide(L)'
;MVCPENAGFNVPIVWRYHRLLNESGGIFMGDGMKSVKRLFLVIFIVYLVPTFASAGLWAMKERPSGWRDARWSSAGILPKPETSNEAAIYVFSAMTGGMKGAVASHAWIVFKEKGAKTYTRYDKVGWGSPIRRNGYSPDAYWYSNTPQLVTSVTGSRAELLIPKIEGAIVAYPYAEPGGYTIWPGPNSNTFVAHVLRTVPELDAVLPPHAVGRDYLPDGEFIHVDDDWRDIHLTVRGLIGLSAGLRSGFEIHFLGLVAGLDIANPGIKVPALGRIGI
;
A
#
# COMPACT_ATOMS: atom_id res chain seq x y z
N MET A 1 -8.28 -9.72 -95.32
CA MET A 1 -9.69 -9.72 -94.91
C MET A 1 -9.70 -10.25 -93.47
N VAL A 2 -10.40 -9.57 -92.59
CA VAL A 2 -10.67 -9.96 -91.23
C VAL A 2 -9.58 -9.64 -90.20
N CYS A 3 -9.99 -8.76 -89.33
CA CYS A 3 -9.34 -8.32 -88.10
C CYS A 3 -9.29 -9.35 -87.04
N PRO A 4 -8.48 -8.98 -86.10
CA PRO A 4 -8.28 -9.66 -84.86
C PRO A 4 -8.44 -8.88 -83.62
N GLU A 5 -8.24 -9.59 -82.64
CA GLU A 5 -8.64 -9.54 -81.27
C GLU A 5 -7.93 -8.57 -80.37
N ASN A 6 -8.72 -8.15 -79.42
CA ASN A 6 -8.29 -7.48 -78.16
C ASN A 6 -7.65 -8.48 -77.21
N ALA A 7 -6.42 -8.18 -76.79
CA ALA A 7 -5.79 -8.87 -75.68
C ALA A 7 -5.96 -8.04 -74.41
N GLY A 8 -6.88 -8.45 -73.53
CA GLY A 8 -7.04 -7.92 -72.22
C GLY A 8 -5.88 -8.33 -71.30
N PHE A 9 -5.16 -7.36 -70.76
CA PHE A 9 -4.12 -7.62 -69.73
C PHE A 9 -4.79 -7.96 -68.39
N ASN A 10 -4.73 -9.22 -68.01
CA ASN A 10 -5.06 -9.65 -66.66
C ASN A 10 -3.89 -9.24 -65.72
N VAL A 11 -4.15 -8.26 -64.88
CA VAL A 11 -3.25 -7.94 -63.76
C VAL A 11 -3.42 -8.99 -62.69
N PRO A 12 -2.36 -9.68 -62.25
CA PRO A 12 -2.50 -10.77 -61.29
C PRO A 12 -3.06 -10.28 -59.94
N ILE A 13 -4.02 -11.01 -59.43
CA ILE A 13 -4.71 -10.80 -58.13
C ILE A 13 -3.74 -10.71 -56.96
N VAL A 14 -2.53 -11.26 -57.09
CA VAL A 14 -1.45 -11.24 -56.07
C VAL A 14 -1.05 -9.85 -55.66
N TRP A 15 -1.05 -8.84 -56.54
CA TRP A 15 -0.67 -7.44 -56.21
C TRP A 15 -1.68 -6.70 -55.36
N ARG A 16 -2.94 -7.08 -55.40
CA ARG A 16 -4.00 -6.47 -54.60
C ARG A 16 -3.95 -6.94 -53.13
N TYR A 17 -3.53 -8.20 -52.90
CA TYR A 17 -3.40 -8.75 -51.54
C TYR A 17 -2.22 -8.13 -50.77
N HIS A 18 -1.09 -7.87 -51.42
CA HIS A 18 0.06 -7.24 -50.77
C HIS A 18 -0.19 -5.80 -50.34
N ARG A 19 -1.03 -5.05 -51.05
CA ARG A 19 -1.37 -3.65 -50.70
C ARG A 19 -2.31 -3.59 -49.49
N LEU A 20 -3.27 -4.49 -49.40
CA LEU A 20 -4.21 -4.57 -48.27
C LEU A 20 -3.55 -5.01 -46.97
N LEU A 21 -2.56 -5.89 -47.01
CA LEU A 21 -1.81 -6.32 -45.83
C LEU A 21 -0.83 -5.24 -45.33
N ASN A 22 -0.31 -4.42 -46.21
CA ASN A 22 0.61 -3.35 -45.78
C ASN A 22 -0.13 -2.13 -45.20
N GLU A 23 -1.34 -1.82 -45.67
CA GLU A 23 -2.15 -0.73 -45.12
C GLU A 23 -2.81 -1.11 -43.78
N SER A 24 -3.22 -2.36 -43.59
CA SER A 24 -3.80 -2.82 -42.31
C SER A 24 -2.76 -2.99 -41.20
N GLY A 25 -1.54 -3.41 -41.52
CA GLY A 25 -0.45 -3.57 -40.55
C GLY A 25 0.06 -2.24 -39.97
N GLY A 26 0.09 -1.19 -40.80
CA GLY A 26 0.57 0.14 -40.37
C GLY A 26 -0.36 0.87 -39.39
N ILE A 27 -1.68 0.71 -39.56
CA ILE A 27 -2.68 1.36 -38.72
C ILE A 27 -2.74 0.72 -37.32
N PHE A 28 -2.66 -0.61 -37.21
CA PHE A 28 -2.67 -1.32 -35.94
C PHE A 28 -1.41 -1.09 -35.09
N MET A 29 -0.23 -0.99 -35.70
CA MET A 29 1.00 -0.71 -34.99
C MET A 29 1.08 0.77 -34.50
N GLY A 30 0.55 1.72 -35.24
CA GLY A 30 0.54 3.13 -34.88
C GLY A 30 -0.31 3.43 -33.64
N ASP A 31 -1.47 2.84 -33.50
CA ASP A 31 -2.39 3.10 -32.40
C ASP A 31 -1.97 2.33 -31.12
N GLY A 32 -1.41 1.15 -31.25
CA GLY A 32 -0.79 0.42 -30.14
C GLY A 32 0.37 1.22 -29.50
N MET A 33 1.24 1.78 -30.32
CA MET A 33 2.36 2.59 -29.83
C MET A 33 1.92 3.90 -29.17
N LYS A 34 0.87 4.54 -29.65
CA LYS A 34 0.27 5.74 -29.00
C LYS A 34 -0.33 5.37 -27.64
N SER A 35 -1.03 4.24 -27.54
CA SER A 35 -1.61 3.76 -26.28
C SER A 35 -0.54 3.43 -25.25
N VAL A 36 0.54 2.77 -25.64
CA VAL A 36 1.69 2.50 -24.77
C VAL A 36 2.34 3.79 -24.27
N LYS A 37 2.58 4.78 -25.16
CA LYS A 37 3.12 6.08 -24.74
C LYS A 37 2.21 6.81 -23.77
N ARG A 38 0.87 6.77 -23.97
CA ARG A 38 -0.10 7.35 -23.05
C ARG A 38 -0.06 6.67 -21.68
N LEU A 39 0.01 5.34 -21.65
CA LEU A 39 0.13 4.59 -20.40
C LEU A 39 1.40 4.98 -19.63
N PHE A 40 2.55 5.04 -20.31
CA PHE A 40 3.79 5.50 -19.68
C PHE A 40 3.69 6.94 -19.15
N LEU A 41 3.06 7.83 -19.90
CA LEU A 41 2.83 9.20 -19.45
C LEU A 41 1.94 9.27 -18.20
N VAL A 42 0.87 8.48 -18.16
CA VAL A 42 -0.01 8.39 -16.97
C VAL A 42 0.77 7.86 -15.77
N ILE A 43 1.51 6.76 -15.92
CA ILE A 43 2.35 6.23 -14.85
C ILE A 43 3.36 7.27 -14.37
N PHE A 44 4.01 7.96 -15.29
CA PHE A 44 4.96 9.02 -14.96
C PHE A 44 4.31 10.15 -14.14
N ILE A 45 3.20 10.69 -14.61
CA ILE A 45 2.52 11.81 -13.93
C ILE A 45 1.95 11.38 -12.58
N VAL A 46 1.28 10.21 -12.53
CA VAL A 46 0.54 9.78 -11.34
C VAL A 46 1.46 9.21 -10.26
N TYR A 47 2.51 8.50 -10.63
CA TYR A 47 3.39 7.81 -9.66
C TYR A 47 4.76 8.44 -9.52
N LEU A 48 5.46 8.75 -10.63
CA LEU A 48 6.85 9.20 -10.53
C LEU A 48 6.94 10.68 -10.11
N VAL A 49 6.10 11.55 -10.67
CA VAL A 49 6.13 12.98 -10.32
C VAL A 49 5.91 13.20 -8.81
N PRO A 50 4.85 12.68 -8.16
CA PRO A 50 4.68 12.85 -6.73
C PRO A 50 5.76 12.15 -5.90
N THR A 51 6.27 11.01 -6.36
CA THR A 51 7.39 10.31 -5.70
C THR A 51 8.67 11.13 -5.73
N PHE A 52 9.02 11.73 -6.85
CA PHE A 52 10.18 12.63 -6.94
C PHE A 52 9.98 13.92 -6.15
N ALA A 53 8.76 14.48 -6.15
CA ALA A 53 8.43 15.62 -5.32
C ALA A 53 8.60 15.30 -3.83
N SER A 54 8.06 14.16 -3.38
CA SER A 54 8.26 13.68 -2.01
C SER A 54 9.73 13.48 -1.68
N ALA A 55 10.50 12.85 -2.58
CA ALA A 55 11.93 12.63 -2.37
C ALA A 55 12.72 13.96 -2.28
N GLY A 56 12.38 14.94 -3.10
CA GLY A 56 12.95 16.28 -3.04
C GLY A 56 12.67 16.99 -1.72
N LEU A 57 11.39 17.02 -1.31
CA LEU A 57 10.99 17.60 -0.02
C LEU A 57 11.64 16.85 1.15
N TRP A 58 11.74 15.54 1.07
CA TRP A 58 12.37 14.71 2.09
C TRP A 58 13.89 14.97 2.17
N ALA A 59 14.56 15.18 1.05
CA ALA A 59 15.98 15.49 1.00
C ALA A 59 16.32 16.84 1.68
N MET A 60 15.38 17.79 1.64
CA MET A 60 15.53 19.10 2.28
C MET A 60 15.25 19.07 3.80
N LYS A 61 14.69 17.97 4.31
CA LYS A 61 14.33 17.84 5.72
C LYS A 61 15.54 17.40 6.54
N GLU A 62 15.76 18.04 7.69
CA GLU A 62 16.72 17.56 8.68
C GLU A 62 16.34 16.17 9.17
N ARG A 63 17.30 15.26 9.19
CA ARG A 63 17.10 13.85 9.52
C ARG A 63 18.29 13.30 10.32
N PRO A 64 18.05 12.34 11.21
CA PRO A 64 19.14 11.64 11.88
C PRO A 64 20.02 10.93 10.85
N SER A 65 21.33 10.91 11.08
CA SER A 65 22.31 10.25 10.22
C SER A 65 22.14 8.73 10.21
N GLY A 66 21.57 8.19 11.27
CA GLY A 66 21.30 6.76 11.42
C GLY A 66 20.33 6.47 12.55
N TRP A 67 20.12 5.18 12.78
CA TRP A 67 19.20 4.72 13.83
C TRP A 67 19.68 5.09 15.24
N ARG A 68 21.00 5.24 15.47
CA ARG A 68 21.57 5.60 16.76
C ARG A 68 21.31 7.04 17.14
N ASP A 69 21.23 7.92 16.16
CA ASP A 69 21.01 9.36 16.36
C ASP A 69 19.51 9.70 16.31
N ALA A 70 18.68 8.73 15.99
CA ALA A 70 17.24 8.92 15.87
C ALA A 70 16.57 8.93 17.26
N ARG A 71 15.53 9.74 17.38
CA ARG A 71 14.66 9.78 18.54
C ARG A 71 13.69 8.59 18.50
N TRP A 72 13.61 7.85 19.61
CA TRP A 72 12.76 6.68 19.81
C TRP A 72 11.88 6.77 21.06
N SER A 73 11.87 7.93 21.74
CA SER A 73 11.04 8.17 22.91
C SER A 73 9.57 8.27 22.54
N SER A 74 8.67 8.19 23.52
CA SER A 74 7.26 8.51 23.36
C SER A 74 7.09 9.92 22.74
N ALA A 75 6.11 10.05 21.86
CA ALA A 75 5.70 11.31 21.25
C ALA A 75 4.65 12.05 22.11
N GLY A 76 4.14 11.42 23.16
CA GLY A 76 3.12 11.99 24.06
C GLY A 76 1.73 12.06 23.44
N ILE A 77 1.44 11.20 22.45
CA ILE A 77 0.14 11.18 21.77
C ILE A 77 -0.90 10.42 22.58
N LEU A 78 -0.48 9.30 23.21
CA LEU A 78 -1.38 8.50 24.01
C LEU A 78 -1.56 9.08 25.42
N PRO A 79 -2.78 9.02 25.98
CA PRO A 79 -3.00 9.34 27.38
C PRO A 79 -2.21 8.37 28.28
N LYS A 80 -1.93 8.79 29.50
CA LYS A 80 -1.32 7.87 30.47
C LYS A 80 -2.28 6.71 30.74
N PRO A 81 -1.82 5.46 30.70
CA PRO A 81 -2.71 4.30 30.78
C PRO A 81 -3.51 4.23 32.10
N GLU A 82 -3.00 4.87 33.17
CA GLU A 82 -3.64 4.91 34.48
C GLU A 82 -4.84 5.88 34.53
N THR A 83 -4.94 6.83 33.57
CA THR A 83 -5.99 7.85 33.56
C THR A 83 -7.35 7.35 33.14
N SER A 84 -7.44 6.17 32.54
CA SER A 84 -8.68 5.54 32.11
C SER A 84 -8.68 4.06 32.41
N ASN A 85 -9.81 3.58 32.95
CA ASN A 85 -10.03 2.15 33.16
C ASN A 85 -10.50 1.40 31.90
N GLU A 86 -10.81 2.11 30.82
CA GLU A 86 -11.33 1.54 29.59
C GLU A 86 -10.23 0.80 28.80
N ALA A 87 -10.65 -0.23 28.07
CA ALA A 87 -9.82 -0.83 27.03
C ALA A 87 -9.64 0.14 25.86
N ALA A 88 -8.52 0.05 25.19
CA ALA A 88 -8.22 0.92 24.06
C ALA A 88 -7.33 0.21 23.04
N ILE A 89 -7.55 0.48 21.76
CA ILE A 89 -6.78 0.00 20.62
C ILE A 89 -6.37 1.21 19.79
N TYR A 90 -5.12 1.23 19.33
CA TYR A 90 -4.59 2.25 18.43
C TYR A 90 -3.74 1.59 17.36
N VAL A 91 -3.88 2.07 16.13
CA VAL A 91 -2.98 1.71 15.02
C VAL A 91 -2.23 2.97 14.61
N PHE A 92 -0.93 2.86 14.55
CA PHE A 92 -0.05 3.97 14.17
C PHE A 92 0.73 3.68 12.90
N SER A 93 1.12 4.76 12.23
CA SER A 93 2.07 4.75 11.12
C SER A 93 2.99 5.95 11.22
N ALA A 94 4.28 5.77 10.95
CA ALA A 94 5.25 6.87 10.87
C ALA A 94 6.22 6.65 9.72
N MET A 95 6.66 7.73 9.07
CA MET A 95 7.65 7.63 7.99
C MET A 95 8.92 6.96 8.49
N THR A 96 9.53 6.09 7.69
CA THR A 96 10.72 5.34 8.10
C THR A 96 12.01 6.16 7.95
N GLY A 97 13.14 5.59 8.34
CA GLY A 97 14.44 6.27 8.31
C GLY A 97 15.12 6.26 6.94
N GLY A 98 16.13 7.14 6.80
CA GLY A 98 16.92 7.28 5.59
C GLY A 98 16.09 7.77 4.40
N MET A 99 16.56 7.55 3.17
CA MET A 99 15.82 7.93 1.96
C MET A 99 14.53 7.14 1.75
N LYS A 100 14.40 5.96 2.36
CA LYS A 100 13.17 5.17 2.32
C LYS A 100 11.97 5.93 2.90
N GLY A 101 12.20 6.79 3.88
CA GLY A 101 11.16 7.61 4.48
C GLY A 101 10.53 8.64 3.53
N ALA A 102 11.15 8.89 2.37
CA ALA A 102 10.52 9.71 1.34
C ALA A 102 9.27 9.07 0.74
N VAL A 103 9.14 7.73 0.80
CA VAL A 103 8.09 6.98 0.11
C VAL A 103 7.41 5.95 0.98
N ALA A 104 7.98 5.61 2.15
CA ALA A 104 7.49 4.50 2.95
C ALA A 104 7.41 4.83 4.44
N SER A 105 6.37 4.29 5.09
CA SER A 105 6.17 4.32 6.53
C SER A 105 6.36 2.94 7.15
N HIS A 106 6.39 2.92 8.47
CA HIS A 106 6.33 1.75 9.35
C HIS A 106 5.05 1.83 10.17
N ALA A 107 4.28 0.76 10.21
CA ALA A 107 3.06 0.67 10.99
C ALA A 107 3.21 -0.28 12.18
N TRP A 108 2.43 -0.04 13.24
CA TRP A 108 2.36 -0.89 14.43
C TRP A 108 1.00 -0.82 15.10
N ILE A 109 0.75 -1.76 16.02
CA ILE A 109 -0.49 -1.88 16.76
C ILE A 109 -0.20 -1.71 18.25
N VAL A 110 -1.07 -0.99 18.93
CA VAL A 110 -1.03 -0.77 20.38
C VAL A 110 -2.40 -1.04 20.96
N PHE A 111 -2.46 -1.74 22.08
CA PHE A 111 -3.70 -1.86 22.82
C PHE A 111 -3.45 -1.85 24.34
N LYS A 112 -4.51 -1.60 25.06
CA LYS A 112 -4.60 -1.66 26.51
C LYS A 112 -5.89 -2.36 26.90
N GLU A 113 -5.77 -3.44 27.66
CA GLU A 113 -6.93 -4.10 28.25
C GLU A 113 -7.60 -3.20 29.29
N LYS A 114 -8.85 -3.49 29.59
CA LYS A 114 -9.59 -2.83 30.66
C LYS A 114 -8.86 -2.96 31.99
N GLY A 115 -8.69 -1.85 32.68
CA GLY A 115 -8.00 -1.79 33.96
C GLY A 115 -6.47 -1.92 33.91
N ALA A 116 -5.88 -2.24 32.75
CA ALA A 116 -4.45 -2.34 32.61
C ALA A 116 -3.75 -0.98 32.85
N LYS A 117 -2.56 -1.03 33.46
CA LYS A 117 -1.74 0.14 33.80
C LYS A 117 -0.63 0.39 32.76
N THR A 118 -0.59 -0.42 31.71
CA THR A 118 0.39 -0.33 30.64
C THR A 118 -0.28 -0.61 29.30
N TYR A 119 0.29 -0.05 28.23
CA TYR A 119 -0.04 -0.44 26.85
C TYR A 119 0.81 -1.63 26.43
N THR A 120 0.27 -2.46 25.55
CA THR A 120 1.00 -3.47 24.80
C THR A 120 1.13 -3.02 23.36
N ARG A 121 2.36 -3.03 22.83
CA ARG A 121 2.68 -2.68 21.44
C ARG A 121 3.22 -3.89 20.71
N TYR A 122 2.80 -4.08 19.46
CA TYR A 122 3.35 -5.08 18.56
C TYR A 122 3.88 -4.43 17.28
N ASP A 123 5.12 -4.79 16.95
CA ASP A 123 5.82 -4.40 15.72
C ASP A 123 6.35 -5.63 15.00
N LYS A 124 6.35 -5.60 13.66
CA LYS A 124 7.16 -6.51 12.87
C LYS A 124 8.41 -5.78 12.36
N VAL A 125 9.55 -6.39 12.58
CA VAL A 125 10.86 -5.85 12.18
C VAL A 125 11.72 -6.92 11.51
N GLY A 126 12.74 -6.48 10.75
CA GLY A 126 13.65 -7.37 10.02
C GLY A 126 14.87 -7.82 10.80
N TRP A 127 14.91 -7.58 12.12
CA TRP A 127 16.06 -7.95 12.98
C TRP A 127 15.62 -8.35 14.38
N GLY A 128 16.35 -9.27 15.00
CA GLY A 128 16.00 -9.83 16.30
C GLY A 128 14.73 -10.67 16.23
N SER A 129 13.88 -10.61 17.26
CA SER A 129 12.57 -11.26 17.24
C SER A 129 11.68 -10.66 16.14
N PRO A 130 11.15 -11.46 15.21
CA PRO A 130 10.39 -10.93 14.05
C PRO A 130 9.16 -10.15 14.43
N ILE A 131 8.37 -10.67 15.37
CA ILE A 131 7.26 -9.95 16.00
C ILE A 131 7.74 -9.51 17.38
N ARG A 132 7.81 -8.22 17.59
CA ARG A 132 8.23 -7.63 18.86
C ARG A 132 7.04 -7.21 19.68
N ARG A 133 7.05 -7.61 20.94
CA ARG A 133 6.13 -7.11 21.95
C ARG A 133 6.88 -6.11 22.83
N ASN A 134 6.37 -4.87 22.93
CA ASN A 134 6.90 -3.81 23.79
C ASN A 134 8.39 -3.46 23.54
N GLY A 135 8.85 -3.59 22.29
CA GLY A 135 10.22 -3.23 21.92
C GLY A 135 10.49 -1.72 21.89
N TYR A 136 9.44 -0.91 21.85
CA TYR A 136 9.46 0.55 21.84
C TYR A 136 8.33 1.09 22.70
N SER A 137 8.39 2.38 23.07
CA SER A 137 7.25 3.06 23.70
C SER A 137 6.01 2.98 22.79
N PRO A 138 4.80 2.89 23.35
CA PRO A 138 3.58 2.66 22.57
C PRO A 138 3.38 3.63 21.39
N ASP A 139 3.63 4.90 21.63
CA ASP A 139 3.51 6.00 20.67
C ASP A 139 4.88 6.60 20.31
N ALA A 140 5.94 5.79 20.26
CA ALA A 140 7.29 6.26 20.02
C ALA A 140 7.44 6.96 18.67
N TYR A 141 8.27 7.97 18.61
CA TYR A 141 8.83 8.44 17.35
C TYR A 141 9.47 7.25 16.61
N TRP A 142 9.37 7.24 15.29
CA TRP A 142 10.03 6.26 14.45
C TRP A 142 11.08 6.95 13.58
N TYR A 143 12.36 6.69 13.82
CA TYR A 143 13.45 7.45 13.21
C TYR A 143 13.28 8.98 13.32
N SER A 144 12.89 9.48 14.48
CA SER A 144 12.54 10.89 14.75
C SER A 144 11.28 11.39 14.05
N ASN A 145 10.60 10.58 13.25
CA ASN A 145 9.33 10.98 12.63
C ASN A 145 8.17 10.80 13.62
N THR A 146 7.30 11.78 13.67
CA THR A 146 6.11 11.75 14.53
C THR A 146 5.13 10.68 14.03
N PRO A 147 4.65 9.79 14.90
CA PRO A 147 3.62 8.84 14.52
C PRO A 147 2.29 9.54 14.25
N GLN A 148 1.59 9.01 13.26
CA GLN A 148 0.23 9.41 12.90
C GLN A 148 -0.73 8.31 13.34
N LEU A 149 -1.83 8.70 13.96
CA LEU A 149 -2.91 7.78 14.32
C LEU A 149 -3.68 7.39 13.05
N VAL A 150 -3.75 6.10 12.76
CA VAL A 150 -4.53 5.54 11.64
C VAL A 150 -5.97 5.29 12.08
N THR A 151 -6.14 4.64 13.22
CA THR A 151 -7.46 4.42 13.86
C THR A 151 -7.32 4.23 15.36
N SER A 152 -8.43 4.44 16.07
CA SER A 152 -8.54 4.14 17.49
C SER A 152 -9.94 3.59 17.82
N VAL A 153 -9.98 2.63 18.73
CA VAL A 153 -11.21 2.05 19.29
C VAL A 153 -11.07 2.03 20.80
N THR A 154 -12.10 2.42 21.54
CA THR A 154 -12.08 2.44 23.02
C THR A 154 -13.31 1.80 23.62
N GLY A 155 -13.27 1.56 24.93
CA GLY A 155 -14.41 1.02 25.70
C GLY A 155 -14.73 -0.44 25.38
N SER A 156 -15.99 -0.80 25.51
CA SER A 156 -16.48 -2.17 25.33
C SER A 156 -16.18 -2.77 23.94
N ARG A 157 -16.14 -1.93 22.90
CA ARG A 157 -15.76 -2.38 21.56
C ARG A 157 -14.29 -2.82 21.54
N ALA A 158 -13.41 -2.09 22.19
CA ALA A 158 -12.02 -2.50 22.31
C ALA A 158 -11.86 -3.79 23.10
N GLU A 159 -12.61 -3.97 24.20
CA GLU A 159 -12.61 -5.23 24.97
C GLU A 159 -12.95 -6.45 24.11
N LEU A 160 -13.89 -6.32 23.17
CA LEU A 160 -14.27 -7.39 22.25
C LEU A 160 -13.23 -7.65 21.14
N LEU A 161 -12.52 -6.62 20.71
CA LEU A 161 -11.61 -6.72 19.57
C LEU A 161 -10.18 -7.10 19.95
N ILE A 162 -9.72 -6.82 21.18
CA ILE A 162 -8.35 -7.17 21.62
C ILE A 162 -8.06 -8.67 21.45
N PRO A 163 -8.92 -9.61 21.89
CA PRO A 163 -8.66 -11.04 21.69
C PRO A 163 -8.60 -11.44 20.20
N LYS A 164 -9.38 -10.78 19.34
CA LYS A 164 -9.33 -11.03 17.88
C LYS A 164 -8.01 -10.55 17.29
N ILE A 165 -7.52 -9.38 17.72
CA ILE A 165 -6.22 -8.85 17.31
C ILE A 165 -5.10 -9.79 17.75
N GLU A 166 -5.11 -10.29 18.97
CA GLU A 166 -4.11 -11.25 19.44
C GLU A 166 -4.15 -12.54 18.64
N GLY A 167 -5.35 -13.05 18.32
CA GLY A 167 -5.53 -14.19 17.42
C GLY A 167 -4.94 -13.94 16.03
N ALA A 168 -5.20 -12.76 15.44
CA ALA A 168 -4.66 -12.37 14.15
C ALA A 168 -3.13 -12.23 14.17
N ILE A 169 -2.54 -11.72 15.26
CA ILE A 169 -1.08 -11.63 15.45
C ILE A 169 -0.45 -13.03 15.49
N VAL A 170 -1.06 -13.97 16.23
CA VAL A 170 -0.59 -15.36 16.34
C VAL A 170 -0.70 -16.09 14.99
N ALA A 171 -1.76 -15.82 14.23
CA ALA A 171 -2.02 -16.42 12.91
C ALA A 171 -1.18 -15.79 11.77
N TYR A 172 -0.36 -14.76 12.03
CA TYR A 172 0.41 -14.10 10.98
C TYR A 172 1.43 -15.05 10.33
N PRO A 173 1.35 -15.32 9.02
CA PRO A 173 2.10 -16.41 8.38
C PRO A 173 3.61 -16.16 8.27
N TYR A 174 4.06 -14.92 8.42
CA TYR A 174 5.48 -14.55 8.32
C TYR A 174 6.09 -14.16 9.68
N ALA A 175 5.63 -14.81 10.76
CA ALA A 175 6.09 -14.53 12.12
C ALA A 175 7.51 -15.06 12.41
N GLU A 176 8.04 -15.97 11.59
CA GLU A 176 9.33 -16.62 11.80
C GLU A 176 10.52 -15.75 11.39
N PRO A 177 11.73 -16.03 11.91
CA PRO A 177 12.98 -15.43 11.45
C PRO A 177 13.18 -15.60 9.95
N GLY A 178 13.60 -14.54 9.26
CA GLY A 178 13.70 -14.53 7.79
C GLY A 178 12.40 -14.14 7.05
N GLY A 179 11.26 -14.16 7.72
CA GLY A 179 9.97 -13.74 7.18
C GLY A 179 9.82 -12.21 7.07
N TYR A 180 10.87 -11.48 6.63
CA TYR A 180 10.83 -10.04 6.44
C TYR A 180 11.55 -9.62 5.17
N THR A 181 10.82 -9.00 4.26
CA THR A 181 11.36 -8.41 3.03
C THR A 181 10.91 -6.95 2.98
N ILE A 182 11.88 -6.03 2.95
CA ILE A 182 11.59 -4.58 2.99
C ILE A 182 10.62 -4.18 1.87
N TRP A 183 10.85 -4.70 0.65
CA TRP A 183 10.06 -4.44 -0.53
C TRP A 183 10.04 -5.67 -1.46
N PRO A 184 8.91 -6.04 -2.00
CA PRO A 184 7.57 -5.48 -1.84
C PRO A 184 6.87 -5.86 -0.53
N GLY A 185 7.39 -6.76 0.25
CA GLY A 185 6.90 -7.39 1.46
C GLY A 185 7.26 -8.89 1.49
N PRO A 186 6.95 -9.60 2.58
CA PRO A 186 6.22 -9.14 3.77
C PRO A 186 7.07 -8.27 4.71
N ASN A 187 6.49 -7.20 5.24
CA ASN A 187 7.16 -6.25 6.14
C ASN A 187 6.22 -5.79 7.29
N SER A 188 6.55 -4.70 7.98
CA SER A 188 5.73 -4.17 9.08
C SER A 188 4.33 -3.77 8.64
N ASN A 189 4.19 -3.19 7.45
CA ASN A 189 2.90 -2.78 6.93
C ASN A 189 2.06 -3.99 6.49
N THR A 190 2.70 -5.02 5.94
CA THR A 190 2.04 -6.31 5.65
C THR A 190 1.47 -6.95 6.92
N PHE A 191 2.23 -6.90 8.03
CA PHE A 191 1.78 -7.41 9.32
C PHE A 191 0.54 -6.68 9.85
N VAL A 192 0.58 -5.34 9.88
CA VAL A 192 -0.56 -4.56 10.36
C VAL A 192 -1.75 -4.69 9.41
N ALA A 193 -1.53 -4.69 8.10
CA ALA A 193 -2.59 -4.89 7.11
C ALA A 193 -3.24 -6.28 7.23
N HIS A 194 -2.47 -7.32 7.57
CA HIS A 194 -3.03 -8.64 7.87
C HIS A 194 -3.99 -8.56 9.07
N VAL A 195 -3.58 -7.92 10.17
CA VAL A 195 -4.45 -7.77 11.35
C VAL A 195 -5.71 -6.96 11.02
N LEU A 196 -5.59 -5.87 10.24
CA LEU A 196 -6.76 -5.07 9.85
C LEU A 196 -7.75 -5.83 8.97
N ARG A 197 -7.25 -6.69 8.06
CA ARG A 197 -8.10 -7.57 7.23
C ARG A 197 -8.77 -8.69 8.04
N THR A 198 -8.02 -9.28 8.99
CA THR A 198 -8.55 -10.35 9.87
C THR A 198 -9.54 -9.82 10.91
N VAL A 199 -9.43 -8.54 11.28
CA VAL A 199 -10.33 -7.86 12.24
C VAL A 199 -10.95 -6.63 11.58
N PRO A 200 -11.82 -6.82 10.58
CA PRO A 200 -12.38 -5.72 9.79
C PRO A 200 -13.22 -4.75 10.61
N GLU A 201 -13.65 -5.13 11.81
CA GLU A 201 -14.35 -4.24 12.75
C GLU A 201 -13.48 -3.07 13.25
N LEU A 202 -12.15 -3.10 13.05
CA LEU A 202 -11.28 -1.94 13.29
C LEU A 202 -11.58 -0.77 12.33
N ASP A 203 -12.24 -1.07 11.23
CA ASP A 203 -12.75 -0.12 10.23
C ASP A 203 -11.68 0.84 9.72
N ALA A 204 -10.53 0.32 9.32
CA ALA A 204 -9.39 1.10 8.91
C ALA A 204 -8.56 0.43 7.82
N VAL A 205 -7.93 1.26 6.98
CA VAL A 205 -6.86 0.87 6.05
C VAL A 205 -5.61 1.68 6.33
N LEU A 206 -4.45 1.09 6.08
CA LEU A 206 -3.18 1.79 6.21
C LEU A 206 -3.05 2.89 5.15
N PRO A 207 -2.30 3.96 5.43
CA PRO A 207 -2.13 5.08 4.51
C PRO A 207 -1.41 4.67 3.21
N PRO A 208 -1.55 5.45 2.12
CA PRO A 208 -0.95 5.16 0.82
C PRO A 208 0.57 4.95 0.80
N HIS A 209 1.28 5.53 1.74
CA HIS A 209 2.74 5.36 1.92
C HIS A 209 3.12 4.15 2.80
N ALA A 210 2.17 3.32 3.22
CA ALA A 210 2.44 2.08 3.94
C ALA A 210 2.82 0.96 2.95
N VAL A 211 3.98 1.10 2.30
CA VAL A 211 4.48 0.15 1.29
C VAL A 211 4.53 -1.27 1.86
N GLY A 212 3.96 -2.22 1.12
CA GLY A 212 3.81 -3.62 1.52
C GLY A 212 2.49 -3.97 2.19
N ARG A 213 1.58 -3.00 2.41
CA ARG A 213 0.24 -3.26 2.96
C ARG A 213 -0.61 -4.16 2.05
N ASP A 214 -0.34 -4.12 0.73
CA ASP A 214 -1.08 -4.86 -0.30
C ASP A 214 -0.48 -6.23 -0.60
N TYR A 215 0.54 -6.63 0.13
CA TYR A 215 1.14 -7.95 0.02
C TYR A 215 0.24 -8.98 0.71
N LEU A 216 -0.32 -9.92 -0.07
CA LEU A 216 -1.12 -11.03 0.44
C LEU A 216 -0.24 -12.25 0.74
N PRO A 217 -0.62 -13.10 1.72
CA PRO A 217 0.13 -14.30 2.06
C PRO A 217 0.09 -15.35 0.94
N ASP A 218 1.03 -16.26 0.98
CA ASP A 218 1.12 -17.49 0.18
C ASP A 218 0.94 -17.34 -1.34
N GLY A 219 1.15 -16.11 -1.86
CA GLY A 219 0.98 -15.80 -3.28
C GLY A 219 -0.46 -15.65 -3.72
N GLU A 220 -1.38 -15.45 -2.79
CA GLU A 220 -2.77 -15.10 -3.10
C GLU A 220 -2.83 -13.85 -3.99
N PHE A 221 -3.76 -13.88 -4.95
CA PHE A 221 -4.01 -12.77 -5.89
C PHE A 221 -5.24 -11.95 -5.53
N ILE A 222 -6.12 -12.50 -4.70
CA ILE A 222 -7.40 -11.90 -4.34
C ILE A 222 -7.68 -12.12 -2.86
N HIS A 223 -8.16 -11.10 -2.22
CA HIS A 223 -8.71 -11.14 -0.88
C HIS A 223 -10.00 -10.34 -0.86
N VAL A 224 -11.02 -10.87 -0.21
CA VAL A 224 -12.28 -10.18 0.08
C VAL A 224 -12.40 -10.16 1.60
N ASP A 225 -12.62 -9.00 2.17
CA ASP A 225 -12.79 -8.88 3.61
C ASP A 225 -14.03 -9.69 4.08
N ASP A 226 -13.97 -10.27 5.27
CA ASP A 226 -15.02 -11.13 5.79
C ASP A 226 -16.41 -10.47 5.85
N ASP A 227 -16.43 -9.13 5.95
CA ASP A 227 -17.67 -8.34 5.94
C ASP A 227 -18.07 -7.84 4.53
N TRP A 228 -17.39 -8.28 3.48
CA TRP A 228 -17.64 -7.95 2.07
C TRP A 228 -17.57 -6.45 1.74
N ARG A 229 -16.91 -5.65 2.57
CA ARG A 229 -16.84 -4.20 2.37
C ARG A 229 -15.67 -3.77 1.49
N ASP A 230 -14.63 -4.59 1.37
CA ASP A 230 -13.48 -4.33 0.50
C ASP A 230 -13.04 -5.60 -0.26
N ILE A 231 -12.54 -5.39 -1.48
CA ILE A 231 -11.88 -6.40 -2.29
C ILE A 231 -10.50 -5.90 -2.69
N HIS A 232 -9.53 -6.80 -2.60
CA HIS A 232 -8.13 -6.55 -2.92
C HIS A 232 -7.65 -7.52 -3.98
N LEU A 233 -7.13 -7.00 -5.09
CA LEU A 233 -6.47 -7.75 -6.14
C LEU A 233 -5.00 -7.35 -6.16
N THR A 234 -4.08 -8.29 -6.10
CA THR A 234 -2.66 -7.97 -6.06
C THR A 234 -1.77 -9.05 -6.65
N VAL A 235 -0.70 -8.64 -7.27
CA VAL A 235 0.40 -9.52 -7.68
C VAL A 235 1.58 -9.22 -6.76
N ARG A 236 1.65 -9.97 -5.66
CA ARG A 236 2.72 -9.87 -4.63
C ARG A 236 2.97 -8.44 -4.12
N GLY A 237 1.94 -7.61 -4.01
CA GLY A 237 2.07 -6.21 -3.59
C GLY A 237 2.77 -5.27 -4.59
N LEU A 238 3.07 -5.75 -5.82
CA LEU A 238 3.74 -4.96 -6.85
C LEU A 238 2.76 -4.20 -7.73
N ILE A 239 1.70 -4.89 -8.18
CA ILE A 239 0.62 -4.32 -8.99
C ILE A 239 -0.69 -4.81 -8.42
N GLY A 240 -1.67 -3.96 -8.31
CA GLY A 240 -2.95 -4.35 -7.77
C GLY A 240 -4.02 -3.27 -7.87
N LEU A 241 -5.21 -3.66 -7.41
CA LEU A 241 -6.39 -2.81 -7.28
C LEU A 241 -7.04 -3.10 -5.93
N SER A 242 -7.55 -2.09 -5.26
CA SER A 242 -8.47 -2.27 -4.15
C SER A 242 -9.72 -1.43 -4.39
N ALA A 243 -10.87 -1.99 -4.04
CA ALA A 243 -12.14 -1.29 -4.15
C ALA A 243 -13.06 -1.66 -2.99
N GLY A 244 -13.68 -0.67 -2.38
CA GLY A 244 -14.61 -0.89 -1.29
C GLY A 244 -14.94 0.35 -0.48
N LEU A 245 -15.62 0.14 0.64
CA LEU A 245 -16.07 1.23 1.49
C LEU A 245 -14.97 1.83 2.35
N ARG A 246 -13.94 1.01 2.71
CA ARG A 246 -12.77 1.49 3.49
C ARG A 246 -11.65 1.95 2.58
N SER A 247 -11.33 1.13 1.56
CA SER A 247 -10.25 1.44 0.61
C SER A 247 -10.65 2.54 -0.38
N GLY A 248 -11.94 2.78 -0.60
CA GLY A 248 -12.38 3.58 -1.73
C GLY A 248 -12.01 2.88 -3.03
N PHE A 249 -11.34 3.59 -3.93
CA PHE A 249 -10.77 2.99 -5.15
C PHE A 249 -9.27 3.26 -5.20
N GLU A 250 -8.47 2.22 -5.32
CA GLU A 250 -7.00 2.30 -5.31
C GLU A 250 -6.40 1.52 -6.47
N ILE A 251 -5.36 2.08 -7.08
CA ILE A 251 -4.47 1.41 -8.02
C ILE A 251 -3.09 1.35 -7.39
N HIS A 252 -2.51 0.16 -7.35
CA HIS A 252 -1.23 -0.09 -6.74
C HIS A 252 -0.18 -0.34 -7.81
N PHE A 253 0.93 0.38 -7.72
CA PHE A 253 2.06 0.21 -8.63
C PHE A 253 3.37 0.29 -7.86
N LEU A 254 4.12 -0.81 -7.85
CA LEU A 254 5.38 -0.97 -7.12
C LEU A 254 5.29 -0.67 -5.60
N GLY A 255 4.12 -0.94 -5.01
CA GLY A 255 3.83 -0.66 -3.60
C GLY A 255 3.43 0.80 -3.31
N LEU A 256 3.36 1.64 -4.34
CA LEU A 256 2.82 2.99 -4.27
C LEU A 256 1.33 2.97 -4.61
N VAL A 257 0.55 3.81 -3.95
CA VAL A 257 -0.91 3.81 -4.08
C VAL A 257 -1.41 5.15 -4.59
N ALA A 258 -2.14 5.11 -5.70
CA ALA A 258 -2.94 6.21 -6.21
C ALA A 258 -4.42 5.84 -6.08
N GLY A 259 -5.29 6.79 -5.73
CA GLY A 259 -6.69 6.43 -5.58
C GLY A 259 -7.59 7.57 -5.12
N LEU A 260 -8.84 7.19 -4.88
CA LEU A 260 -9.89 8.04 -4.35
C LEU A 260 -10.40 7.44 -3.04
N ASP A 261 -10.49 8.25 -2.01
CA ASP A 261 -11.17 7.89 -0.78
C ASP A 261 -12.63 8.36 -0.88
N ILE A 262 -13.56 7.43 -0.76
CA ILE A 262 -15.00 7.70 -0.93
C ILE A 262 -15.66 7.98 0.43
N ALA A 263 -15.27 7.21 1.46
CA ALA A 263 -15.83 7.36 2.80
C ALA A 263 -15.40 8.67 3.45
N ASN A 264 -14.17 9.09 3.19
CA ASN A 264 -13.64 10.39 3.59
C ASN A 264 -13.15 11.08 2.32
N PRO A 265 -13.95 11.98 1.70
CA PRO A 265 -13.64 12.51 0.38
C PRO A 265 -12.22 13.05 0.25
N GLY A 266 -11.45 12.46 -0.65
CA GLY A 266 -10.04 12.82 -0.85
C GLY A 266 -9.34 11.99 -1.91
N ILE A 267 -8.16 12.42 -2.30
CA ILE A 267 -7.28 11.71 -3.23
C ILE A 267 -6.12 11.07 -2.49
N LYS A 268 -5.74 9.88 -2.92
CA LYS A 268 -4.56 9.16 -2.44
C LYS A 268 -3.43 9.38 -3.43
N VAL A 269 -2.38 10.04 -2.97
CA VAL A 269 -1.25 10.44 -3.81
C VAL A 269 -0.02 9.61 -3.43
N PRO A 270 0.61 8.91 -4.40
CA PRO A 270 1.81 8.10 -4.16
C PRO A 270 2.87 8.86 -3.37
N ALA A 271 3.45 8.21 -2.37
CA ALA A 271 4.45 8.75 -1.45
C ALA A 271 4.02 9.93 -0.57
N LEU A 272 3.05 10.73 -0.98
CA LEU A 272 2.60 11.92 -0.23
C LEU A 272 1.46 11.62 0.76
N GLY A 273 0.73 10.52 0.55
CA GLY A 273 -0.36 10.13 1.42
C GLY A 273 -1.75 10.56 0.89
N ARG A 274 -2.70 10.77 1.80
CA ARG A 274 -4.06 11.20 1.48
C ARG A 274 -4.16 12.72 1.59
N ILE A 275 -4.78 13.34 0.59
CA ILE A 275 -5.10 14.76 0.54
C ILE A 275 -6.62 14.86 0.38
N GLY A 276 -7.29 15.53 1.29
CA GLY A 276 -8.76 15.70 1.26
C GLY A 276 -9.24 16.48 2.47
N ILE A 277 -10.54 16.67 2.50
CA ILE A 277 -11.26 17.42 3.54
C ILE A 277 -11.46 16.54 4.76
#